data_3a539fcdb1dc67e0a016278f52b3af53
#
_entry.id   3a539fcdb1dc67e0a016278f52b3af53
#
_cell.length_a   1.000
_cell.length_b   1.000
_cell.length_c   1.000
_cell.angle_alpha   90.00
_cell.angle_beta   90.00
_cell.angle_gamma   90.00
#
_symmetry.space_group_name_H-M   'P 1'
#
loop_
_entity.id
_entity.type
_entity.pdbx_description
1 polymer ?
#
loop_
_entity_poly.entity_id
_entity_poly.type
_entity_poly.pdbx_seq_one_letter_code
_entity_poly.pdbx_strand_id
1 'polypeptide(L)'
;MKRVSVVILNWNGVDMLRKFIPSVIDNSVGEGIEICVADNASSDGSLEMLRTEFPVVRLIELDRNYGFAEGYNRALAQVDAEYVVLLNSDVEVTSHWLEPLLDYMDTHSGTVACQPKLLSWHNKEYFEYAGASGGFIDRYGYPFCRGRIFDVVEKDCGQYDTVTEVMWVTGAALFIRLADY
;
A
#
# COMPACT_ATOMS: atom_id res chain seq x y z
N MET A 1 -0.34 3.13 20.96
CA MET A 1 -0.82 3.45 19.60
C MET A 1 0.38 3.82 18.76
N LYS A 2 0.54 3.23 17.59
CA LYS A 2 1.56 3.58 16.62
C LYS A 2 1.14 4.83 15.83
N ARG A 3 2.09 5.51 15.20
CA ARG A 3 1.78 6.62 14.32
C ARG A 3 1.26 6.11 12.96
N VAL A 4 2.01 5.18 12.36
CA VAL A 4 1.66 4.54 11.10
C VAL A 4 1.91 3.04 11.19
N SER A 5 0.97 2.24 10.70
CA SER A 5 1.17 0.81 10.49
C SER A 5 1.07 0.48 8.99
N VAL A 6 2.17 0.01 8.41
CA VAL A 6 2.21 -0.50 7.03
C VAL A 6 1.75 -1.95 7.07
N VAL A 7 0.61 -2.24 6.49
CA VAL A 7 -0.04 -3.56 6.53
C VAL A 7 -0.03 -4.19 5.15
N ILE A 8 0.64 -5.32 5.02
CA ILE A 8 0.72 -6.14 3.80
C ILE A 8 -0.15 -7.37 4.01
N LEU A 9 -1.16 -7.56 3.16
CA LEU A 9 -1.96 -8.79 3.15
C LEU A 9 -1.28 -9.82 2.24
N ASN A 10 -0.98 -11.00 2.80
CA ASN A 10 -0.31 -12.09 2.09
C ASN A 10 -1.19 -13.33 1.99
N TRP A 11 -1.17 -13.97 0.83
CA TRP A 11 -1.66 -15.33 0.63
C TRP A 11 -0.82 -16.06 -0.42
N ASN A 12 -0.02 -17.04 0.03
CA ASN A 12 0.86 -17.82 -0.80
C ASN A 12 1.79 -16.96 -1.68
N GLY A 13 2.38 -15.94 -1.07
CA GLY A 13 3.23 -14.96 -1.74
C GLY A 13 4.69 -14.97 -1.24
N VAL A 14 5.24 -16.12 -0.81
CA VAL A 14 6.57 -16.21 -0.19
C VAL A 14 7.67 -15.54 -1.01
N ASP A 15 7.68 -15.74 -2.33
CA ASP A 15 8.71 -15.17 -3.21
C ASP A 15 8.55 -13.65 -3.37
N MET A 16 7.31 -13.16 -3.45
CA MET A 16 7.02 -11.71 -3.51
C MET A 16 7.41 -11.03 -2.20
N LEU A 17 7.01 -11.59 -1.07
CA LEU A 17 7.40 -11.07 0.23
C LEU A 17 8.93 -11.03 0.40
N ARG A 18 9.63 -12.12 0.07
CA ARG A 18 11.10 -12.17 0.17
C ARG A 18 11.78 -11.12 -0.68
N LYS A 19 11.19 -10.82 -1.85
CA LYS A 19 11.73 -9.85 -2.79
C LYS A 19 11.48 -8.40 -2.37
N PHE A 20 10.27 -8.07 -1.89
CA PHE A 20 9.85 -6.68 -1.71
C PHE A 20 9.87 -6.19 -0.26
N ILE A 21 9.71 -7.06 0.75
CA ILE A 21 9.77 -6.68 2.17
C ILE A 21 11.06 -5.93 2.55
N PRO A 22 12.25 -6.30 2.06
CA PRO A 22 13.47 -5.55 2.38
C PRO A 22 13.34 -4.05 2.08
N SER A 23 12.78 -3.68 0.93
CA SER A 23 12.57 -2.26 0.60
C SER A 23 11.62 -1.57 1.58
N VAL A 24 10.59 -2.27 2.05
CA VAL A 24 9.64 -1.73 3.02
C VAL A 24 10.32 -1.52 4.38
N ILE A 25 11.12 -2.48 4.84
CA ILE A 25 11.86 -2.37 6.11
C ILE A 25 12.85 -1.21 6.06
N ASP A 26 13.64 -1.12 4.97
CA ASP A 26 14.71 -0.14 4.84
C ASP A 26 14.19 1.30 4.68
N ASN A 27 13.00 1.47 4.09
CA ASN A 27 12.46 2.78 3.75
C ASN A 27 11.22 3.19 4.58
N SER A 28 10.78 2.36 5.53
CA SER A 28 9.69 2.69 6.45
C SER A 28 10.22 2.75 7.88
N VAL A 29 11.22 3.61 8.09
CA VAL A 29 11.90 3.78 9.38
C VAL A 29 11.41 5.06 10.06
N GLY A 30 11.26 5.01 11.40
CA GLY A 30 10.88 6.17 12.18
C GLY A 30 10.22 5.79 13.50
N GLU A 31 10.18 6.75 14.42
CA GLU A 31 9.48 6.56 15.67
C GLU A 31 7.97 6.39 15.43
N GLY A 32 7.40 5.32 15.97
CA GLY A 32 5.98 5.03 15.84
C GLY A 32 5.58 4.36 14.52
N ILE A 33 6.51 4.01 13.63
CA ILE A 33 6.21 3.21 12.43
C ILE A 33 6.28 1.72 12.76
N GLU A 34 5.32 0.97 12.29
CA GLU A 34 5.24 -0.49 12.40
C GLU A 34 5.01 -1.11 11.01
N ILE A 35 5.65 -2.24 10.75
CA ILE A 35 5.41 -3.04 9.55
C ILE A 35 4.73 -4.33 9.98
N CYS A 36 3.56 -4.60 9.41
CA CYS A 36 2.77 -5.80 9.66
C CYS A 36 2.59 -6.60 8.36
N VAL A 37 2.73 -7.90 8.44
CA VAL A 37 2.22 -8.81 7.42
C VAL A 37 1.05 -9.59 8.00
N ALA A 38 -0.12 -9.43 7.37
CA ALA A 38 -1.30 -10.22 7.67
C ALA A 38 -1.32 -11.44 6.75
N ASP A 39 -1.04 -12.59 7.29
CA ASP A 39 -1.06 -13.84 6.54
C ASP A 39 -2.47 -14.43 6.49
N ASN A 40 -3.00 -14.58 5.31
CA ASN A 40 -4.36 -15.03 5.02
C ASN A 40 -4.43 -16.57 4.91
N ALA A 41 -3.79 -17.28 5.86
CA ALA A 41 -3.62 -18.71 5.94
C ALA A 41 -2.85 -19.30 4.74
N SER A 42 -1.64 -18.83 4.53
CA SER A 42 -0.74 -19.36 3.50
C SER A 42 -0.23 -20.75 3.83
N SER A 43 0.05 -21.54 2.79
CA SER A 43 0.59 -22.90 2.87
C SER A 43 1.95 -23.07 2.16
N ASP A 44 2.53 -21.97 1.66
CA ASP A 44 3.74 -21.95 0.83
C ASP A 44 5.06 -21.70 1.61
N GLY A 45 4.99 -21.69 2.94
CA GLY A 45 6.14 -21.37 3.80
C GLY A 45 6.32 -19.87 4.08
N SER A 46 5.40 -19.00 3.67
CA SER A 46 5.45 -17.56 3.94
C SER A 46 5.67 -17.24 5.42
N LEU A 47 4.92 -17.89 6.32
CA LEU A 47 5.03 -17.64 7.76
C LEU A 47 6.39 -18.03 8.34
N GLU A 48 6.93 -19.18 7.92
CA GLU A 48 8.25 -19.62 8.39
C GLU A 48 9.34 -18.68 7.91
N MET A 49 9.29 -18.29 6.65
CA MET A 49 10.20 -17.32 6.05
C MET A 49 10.15 -15.97 6.79
N LEU A 50 8.98 -15.43 7.07
CA LEU A 50 8.82 -14.17 7.79
C LEU A 50 9.40 -14.24 9.21
N ARG A 51 9.15 -15.34 9.95
CA ARG A 51 9.67 -15.52 11.30
C ARG A 51 11.19 -15.65 11.35
N THR A 52 11.79 -16.24 10.32
CA THR A 52 13.23 -16.53 10.29
C THR A 52 14.05 -15.43 9.63
N GLU A 53 13.59 -14.89 8.51
CA GLU A 53 14.34 -13.92 7.71
C GLU A 53 13.98 -12.46 8.08
N PHE A 54 12.73 -12.19 8.54
CA PHE A 54 12.25 -10.83 8.83
C PHE A 54 11.60 -10.70 10.22
N PRO A 55 12.31 -11.02 11.32
CA PRO A 55 11.73 -11.04 12.68
C PRO A 55 11.29 -9.66 13.20
N VAL A 56 11.66 -8.58 12.54
CA VAL A 56 11.24 -7.21 12.85
C VAL A 56 9.80 -6.93 12.40
N VAL A 57 9.28 -7.72 11.46
CA VAL A 57 7.93 -7.57 10.92
C VAL A 57 6.93 -8.23 11.88
N ARG A 58 5.89 -7.50 12.25
CA ARG A 58 4.79 -8.04 13.04
C ARG A 58 3.94 -8.97 12.19
N LEU A 59 3.65 -10.17 12.68
CA LEU A 59 2.77 -11.12 12.01
C LEU A 59 1.35 -11.05 12.60
N ILE A 60 0.36 -11.04 11.72
CA ILE A 60 -1.06 -11.24 12.02
C ILE A 60 -1.49 -12.48 11.25
N GLU A 61 -1.76 -13.56 11.98
CA GLU A 61 -2.10 -14.84 11.36
C GLU A 61 -3.61 -15.03 11.34
N LEU A 62 -4.21 -15.07 10.15
CA LEU A 62 -5.63 -15.37 9.98
C LEU A 62 -5.83 -16.89 9.86
N ASP A 63 -6.94 -17.38 10.38
CA ASP A 63 -7.25 -18.81 10.47
C ASP A 63 -7.64 -19.45 9.13
N ARG A 64 -7.97 -18.66 8.12
CA ARG A 64 -8.26 -19.10 6.76
C ARG A 64 -8.12 -17.94 5.76
N ASN A 65 -8.13 -18.24 4.47
CA ASN A 65 -8.18 -17.21 3.43
C ASN A 65 -9.56 -16.55 3.37
N TYR A 66 -9.62 -15.27 3.72
CA TYR A 66 -10.83 -14.43 3.68
C TYR A 66 -10.95 -13.60 2.39
N GLY A 67 -10.03 -13.77 1.43
CA GLY A 67 -9.92 -12.90 0.28
C GLY A 67 -9.31 -11.55 0.62
N PHE A 68 -9.44 -10.57 -0.28
CA PHE A 68 -8.73 -9.29 -0.16
C PHE A 68 -9.40 -8.37 0.89
N ALA A 69 -10.65 -7.98 0.68
CA ALA A 69 -11.31 -6.97 1.53
C ALA A 69 -11.51 -7.47 2.97
N GLU A 70 -12.09 -8.64 3.17
CA GLU A 70 -12.31 -9.18 4.51
C GLU A 70 -10.99 -9.54 5.21
N GLY A 71 -9.95 -9.95 4.44
CA GLY A 71 -8.61 -10.16 4.98
C GLY A 71 -8.05 -8.88 5.60
N TYR A 72 -8.12 -7.75 4.90
CA TYR A 72 -7.72 -6.46 5.44
C TYR A 72 -8.60 -6.04 6.64
N ASN A 73 -9.92 -6.19 6.58
CA ASN A 73 -10.80 -5.85 7.69
C ASN A 73 -10.39 -6.59 8.99
N ARG A 74 -10.06 -7.88 8.89
CA ARG A 74 -9.62 -8.68 10.03
C ARG A 74 -8.22 -8.35 10.51
N ALA A 75 -7.34 -8.00 9.60
CA ALA A 75 -6.00 -7.55 9.94
C ALA A 75 -6.04 -6.21 10.68
N LEU A 76 -6.75 -5.24 10.14
CA LEU A 76 -6.85 -3.89 10.71
C LEU A 76 -7.56 -3.85 12.05
N ALA A 77 -8.49 -4.77 12.31
CA ALA A 77 -9.10 -4.92 13.65
C ALA A 77 -8.08 -5.28 14.74
N GLN A 78 -6.87 -5.72 14.38
CA GLN A 78 -5.78 -6.06 15.30
C GLN A 78 -4.66 -5.00 15.31
N VAL A 79 -4.82 -3.91 14.58
CA VAL A 79 -3.84 -2.81 14.47
C VAL A 79 -4.26 -1.67 15.39
N ASP A 80 -3.28 -1.12 16.13
CA ASP A 80 -3.45 0.06 16.98
C ASP A 80 -2.53 1.17 16.46
N ALA A 81 -3.00 1.91 15.46
CA ALA A 81 -2.28 3.00 14.82
C ALA A 81 -3.22 4.17 14.50
N GLU A 82 -2.67 5.37 14.32
CA GLU A 82 -3.42 6.55 13.87
C GLU A 82 -3.71 6.45 12.37
N TYR A 83 -2.68 6.09 11.59
CA TYR A 83 -2.78 5.87 10.15
C TYR A 83 -2.39 4.44 9.79
N VAL A 84 -2.95 3.95 8.71
CA VAL A 84 -2.56 2.68 8.11
C VAL A 84 -2.26 2.85 6.63
N VAL A 85 -1.31 2.06 6.16
CA VAL A 85 -1.08 1.88 4.72
C VAL A 85 -1.45 0.46 4.36
N LEU A 86 -2.42 0.28 3.48
CA LEU A 86 -2.64 -1.00 2.82
C LEU A 86 -1.65 -1.07 1.66
N LEU A 87 -0.71 -1.99 1.76
CA LEU A 87 0.37 -2.14 0.78
C LEU A 87 0.33 -3.54 0.18
N ASN A 88 0.33 -3.64 -1.14
CA ASN A 88 0.45 -4.94 -1.80
C ASN A 88 1.84 -5.56 -1.57
N SER A 89 1.88 -6.88 -1.58
CA SER A 89 3.12 -7.68 -1.35
C SER A 89 4.13 -7.59 -2.49
N ASP A 90 3.76 -7.02 -3.63
CA ASP A 90 4.57 -6.86 -4.84
C ASP A 90 4.98 -5.41 -5.12
N VAL A 91 4.93 -4.55 -4.12
CA VAL A 91 5.32 -3.14 -4.22
C VAL A 91 6.71 -2.92 -3.63
N GLU A 92 7.61 -2.34 -4.44
CA GLU A 92 8.88 -1.78 -3.98
C GLU A 92 8.67 -0.32 -3.55
N VAL A 93 9.03 0.01 -2.33
CA VAL A 93 8.97 1.39 -1.85
C VAL A 93 10.34 2.05 -1.90
N THR A 94 10.35 3.37 -2.09
CA THR A 94 11.57 4.19 -2.19
C THR A 94 11.84 4.95 -0.89
N SER A 95 13.02 5.54 -0.77
CA SER A 95 13.34 6.41 0.37
C SER A 95 12.34 7.57 0.48
N HIS A 96 11.98 7.91 1.71
CA HIS A 96 11.07 9.01 2.03
C HIS A 96 9.67 8.91 1.40
N TRP A 97 9.16 7.70 1.18
CA TRP A 97 7.83 7.52 0.58
C TRP A 97 6.67 7.81 1.55
N LEU A 98 6.88 7.59 2.86
CA LEU A 98 5.84 7.74 3.89
C LEU A 98 5.70 9.19 4.38
N GLU A 99 6.81 9.89 4.55
CA GLU A 99 6.85 11.20 5.19
C GLU A 99 5.96 12.22 4.48
N PRO A 100 5.99 12.38 3.13
CA PRO A 100 5.12 13.32 2.46
C PRO A 100 3.62 13.00 2.60
N LEU A 101 3.27 11.71 2.66
CA LEU A 101 1.89 11.27 2.86
C LEU A 101 1.42 11.60 4.27
N LEU A 102 2.26 11.33 5.27
CA LEU A 102 1.99 11.62 6.67
C LEU A 102 1.85 13.13 6.91
N ASP A 103 2.80 13.93 6.42
CA ASP A 103 2.78 15.39 6.55
C ASP A 103 1.53 15.99 5.88
N TYR A 104 1.13 15.44 4.73
CA TYR A 104 -0.08 15.88 4.05
C TYR A 104 -1.33 15.58 4.87
N MET A 105 -1.48 14.34 5.35
CA MET A 105 -2.64 13.93 6.16
C MET A 105 -2.73 14.70 7.49
N ASP A 106 -1.59 15.03 8.10
CA ASP A 106 -1.54 15.82 9.34
C ASP A 106 -2.01 17.25 9.16
N THR A 107 -1.68 17.83 8.01
CA THR A 107 -2.01 19.24 7.72
C THR A 107 -3.36 19.42 7.03
N HIS A 108 -3.98 18.33 6.53
CA HIS A 108 -5.24 18.35 5.79
C HIS A 108 -6.28 17.42 6.42
N SER A 109 -6.88 17.85 7.52
CA SER A 109 -7.83 17.02 8.32
C SER A 109 -9.08 16.57 7.55
N GLY A 110 -9.43 17.23 6.44
CA GLY A 110 -10.53 16.83 5.55
C GLY A 110 -10.17 15.73 4.55
N THR A 111 -8.88 15.37 4.45
CA THR A 111 -8.43 14.27 3.58
C THR A 111 -8.66 12.94 4.27
N VAL A 112 -9.45 12.06 3.67
CA VAL A 112 -9.74 10.72 4.19
C VAL A 112 -8.61 9.77 3.85
N ALA A 113 -8.17 9.75 2.60
CA ALA A 113 -7.13 8.85 2.10
C ALA A 113 -6.26 9.52 1.05
N CYS A 114 -5.04 9.04 0.91
CA CYS A 114 -4.14 9.44 -0.17
C CYS A 114 -3.32 8.24 -0.66
N GLN A 115 -2.61 8.41 -1.76
CA GLN A 115 -1.69 7.43 -2.31
C GLN A 115 -0.46 8.13 -2.89
N PRO A 116 0.70 7.46 -2.91
CA PRO A 116 1.83 7.92 -3.69
C PRO A 116 1.58 7.66 -5.19
N LYS A 117 2.40 8.26 -6.03
CA LYS A 117 2.51 7.90 -7.45
C LYS A 117 3.14 6.51 -7.56
N LEU A 118 2.55 5.62 -8.37
CA LEU A 118 3.04 4.27 -8.61
C LEU A 118 3.59 4.14 -10.02
N LEU A 119 4.82 3.64 -10.12
CA LEU A 119 5.49 3.35 -11.39
C LEU A 119 5.55 1.84 -11.62
N SER A 120 5.61 1.45 -12.89
CA SER A 120 5.80 0.04 -13.25
C SER A 120 7.13 -0.49 -12.73
N TRP A 121 7.11 -1.59 -12.00
CA TRP A 121 8.33 -2.22 -11.50
C TRP A 121 9.24 -2.73 -12.65
N HIS A 122 8.64 -3.19 -13.75
CA HIS A 122 9.37 -3.69 -14.92
C HIS A 122 9.94 -2.57 -15.79
N ASN A 123 9.30 -1.40 -15.79
CA ASN A 123 9.76 -0.24 -16.57
C ASN A 123 9.49 1.05 -15.77
N LYS A 124 10.44 1.41 -14.92
CA LYS A 124 10.33 2.51 -13.95
C LYS A 124 10.17 3.91 -14.58
N GLU A 125 10.23 4.02 -15.90
CA GLU A 125 9.93 5.26 -16.61
C GLU A 125 8.42 5.42 -16.93
N TYR A 126 7.60 4.39 -16.72
CA TYR A 126 6.18 4.38 -17.01
C TYR A 126 5.35 4.19 -15.74
N PHE A 127 4.13 4.71 -15.78
CA PHE A 127 3.19 4.49 -14.69
C PHE A 127 2.80 3.02 -14.55
N GLU A 128 2.37 2.67 -13.35
CA GLU A 128 1.76 1.38 -13.08
C GLU A 128 0.38 1.30 -13.77
N TYR A 129 -0.02 0.09 -14.15
CA TYR A 129 -1.23 -0.16 -14.95
C TYR A 129 -2.55 0.14 -14.22
N ALA A 130 -2.66 -0.18 -12.93
CA ALA A 130 -3.93 -0.30 -12.22
C ALA A 130 -4.17 0.82 -11.18
N GLY A 131 -3.84 2.06 -11.48
CA GLY A 131 -4.19 3.17 -10.60
C GLY A 131 -3.04 4.08 -10.20
N ALA A 132 -2.03 4.11 -11.02
CA ALA A 132 -0.75 4.82 -10.91
C ALA A 132 -0.75 6.14 -10.11
N SER A 133 -1.65 7.07 -10.41
CA SER A 133 -1.73 8.40 -9.78
C SER A 133 -3.15 8.77 -9.36
N GLY A 134 -3.94 7.77 -8.94
CA GLY A 134 -5.35 7.93 -8.63
C GLY A 134 -6.23 8.07 -9.86
N GLY A 135 -7.51 8.26 -9.66
CA GLY A 135 -8.43 8.30 -10.77
C GLY A 135 -9.69 9.11 -10.55
N PHE A 136 -10.47 9.17 -11.59
CA PHE A 136 -11.72 9.92 -11.67
C PHE A 136 -12.84 9.03 -12.19
N ILE A 137 -14.06 9.56 -12.17
CA ILE A 137 -15.24 8.98 -12.78
C ILE A 137 -15.79 10.02 -13.74
N ASP A 138 -16.10 9.61 -14.97
CA ASP A 138 -16.69 10.50 -15.95
C ASP A 138 -18.20 10.73 -15.66
N ARG A 139 -18.83 11.62 -16.44
CA ARG A 139 -20.25 11.95 -16.27
C ARG A 139 -21.22 10.79 -16.52
N TYR A 140 -20.74 9.69 -17.08
CA TYR A 140 -21.51 8.48 -17.35
C TYR A 140 -21.26 7.37 -16.32
N GLY A 141 -20.37 7.62 -15.34
CA GLY A 141 -20.01 6.66 -14.30
C GLY A 141 -18.86 5.72 -14.67
N TYR A 142 -18.13 5.98 -15.76
CA TYR A 142 -16.97 5.17 -16.13
C TYR A 142 -15.72 5.63 -15.36
N PRO A 143 -15.07 4.73 -14.60
CA PRO A 143 -13.83 5.06 -13.93
C PRO A 143 -12.66 5.10 -14.92
N PHE A 144 -11.75 6.04 -14.71
CA PHE A 144 -10.48 6.11 -15.44
C PHE A 144 -9.36 6.58 -14.50
N CYS A 145 -8.13 6.15 -14.78
CA CYS A 145 -6.98 6.53 -13.96
C CYS A 145 -6.09 7.55 -14.68
N ARG A 146 -5.38 8.34 -13.89
CA ARG A 146 -4.29 9.19 -14.37
C ARG A 146 -3.12 8.27 -14.72
N GLY A 147 -2.41 8.55 -15.80
CA GLY A 147 -1.26 7.75 -16.25
C GLY A 147 -1.60 6.61 -17.21
N ARG A 148 -2.90 6.36 -17.49
CA ARG A 148 -3.32 5.33 -18.44
C ARG A 148 -4.67 5.60 -19.08
N ILE A 149 -4.77 5.35 -20.37
CA ILE A 149 -6.03 5.31 -21.13
C ILE A 149 -6.08 3.99 -21.90
N PHE A 150 -6.97 3.08 -21.51
CA PHE A 150 -7.05 1.70 -22.03
C PHE A 150 -5.68 1.00 -21.96
N ASP A 151 -5.13 0.60 -23.12
CA ASP A 151 -3.84 -0.10 -23.20
C ASP A 151 -2.63 0.85 -23.34
N VAL A 152 -2.89 2.16 -23.40
CA VAL A 152 -1.82 3.16 -23.49
C VAL A 152 -1.45 3.62 -22.09
N VAL A 153 -0.26 3.22 -21.63
CA VAL A 153 0.33 3.66 -20.38
C VAL A 153 1.26 4.84 -20.67
N GLU A 154 1.12 5.91 -19.90
CA GLU A 154 1.94 7.10 -20.07
C GLU A 154 3.34 6.91 -19.47
N LYS A 155 4.33 7.57 -20.08
CA LYS A 155 5.64 7.76 -19.48
C LYS A 155 5.53 8.84 -18.38
N ASP A 156 6.20 8.63 -17.25
CA ASP A 156 6.34 9.65 -16.22
C ASP A 156 7.33 10.72 -16.66
N CYS A 157 6.82 11.91 -16.88
CA CYS A 157 7.58 13.12 -17.19
C CYS A 157 7.37 14.22 -16.14
N GLY A 158 6.92 13.85 -14.93
CA GLY A 158 6.58 14.78 -13.86
C GLY A 158 5.19 15.40 -13.98
N GLN A 159 4.36 14.98 -14.94
CA GLN A 159 3.03 15.56 -15.19
C GLN A 159 2.04 15.38 -14.03
N TYR A 160 2.32 14.44 -13.11
CA TYR A 160 1.49 14.18 -11.92
C TYR A 160 2.26 14.32 -10.60
N ASP A 161 3.28 15.17 -10.55
CA ASP A 161 4.06 15.43 -9.32
C ASP A 161 3.36 16.37 -8.35
N THR A 162 2.29 17.04 -8.78
CA THR A 162 1.51 17.93 -7.90
C THR A 162 0.41 17.15 -7.18
N VAL A 163 0.23 17.47 -5.90
CA VAL A 163 -0.91 16.96 -5.13
C VAL A 163 -2.22 17.38 -5.80
N THR A 164 -3.12 16.43 -5.98
CA THR A 164 -4.39 16.62 -6.67
C THR A 164 -5.47 15.79 -5.99
N GLU A 165 -6.65 16.38 -5.80
CA GLU A 165 -7.84 15.65 -5.37
C GLU A 165 -8.29 14.68 -6.47
N VAL A 166 -8.60 13.45 -6.07
CA VAL A 166 -9.03 12.37 -6.96
C VAL A 166 -10.31 11.74 -6.43
N MET A 167 -11.06 11.05 -7.27
CA MET A 167 -12.28 10.35 -6.87
C MET A 167 -12.01 9.01 -6.19
N TRP A 168 -10.89 8.40 -6.48
CA TRP A 168 -10.48 7.13 -5.90
C TRP A 168 -8.96 6.99 -5.90
N VAL A 169 -8.47 6.21 -4.95
CA VAL A 169 -7.07 5.83 -4.77
C VAL A 169 -6.93 4.31 -4.88
N THR A 170 -5.76 3.84 -5.29
CA THR A 170 -5.52 2.42 -5.47
C THR A 170 -5.26 1.71 -4.15
N GLY A 171 -5.78 0.48 -4.01
CA GLY A 171 -5.46 -0.39 -2.88
C GLY A 171 -4.04 -0.95 -2.88
N ALA A 172 -3.24 -0.69 -3.93
CA ALA A 172 -1.85 -1.15 -3.98
C ALA A 172 -0.95 -0.42 -2.99
N ALA A 173 -1.26 0.87 -2.67
CA ALA A 173 -0.58 1.66 -1.65
C ALA A 173 -1.54 2.73 -1.09
N LEU A 174 -2.59 2.30 -0.42
CA LEU A 174 -3.61 3.16 0.17
C LEU A 174 -3.17 3.64 1.54
N PHE A 175 -2.93 4.93 1.72
CA PHE A 175 -2.70 5.57 3.01
C PHE A 175 -4.01 6.18 3.51
N ILE A 176 -4.47 5.78 4.70
CA ILE A 176 -5.76 6.21 5.26
C ILE A 176 -5.67 6.38 6.78
N ARG A 177 -6.46 7.28 7.34
CA ARG A 177 -6.65 7.36 8.79
C ARG A 177 -7.47 6.15 9.25
N LEU A 178 -6.98 5.39 10.23
CA LEU A 178 -7.62 4.14 10.64
C LEU A 178 -9.06 4.35 11.14
N ALA A 179 -9.36 5.51 11.71
CA ALA A 179 -10.73 5.83 12.17
C ALA A 179 -11.73 6.07 11.04
N ASP A 180 -11.23 6.32 9.82
CA ASP A 180 -12.06 6.57 8.63
C ASP A 180 -12.21 5.29 7.76
N TYR A 181 -11.49 4.20 8.09
CA TYR A 181 -11.57 2.91 7.43
C TYR A 181 -12.76 2.11 7.97
#